data_6a3f5bba4f8c8eb1ad179ec36f168a81
#
_entry.id   6a3f5bba4f8c8eb1ad179ec36f168a81
#
_cell.length_a   1.000
_cell.length_b   1.000
_cell.length_c   1.000
_cell.angle_alpha   90.00
_cell.angle_beta   90.00
_cell.angle_gamma   90.00
#
_symmetry.space_group_name_H-M   'P 1'
#
loop_
_entity.id
_entity.type
_entity.pdbx_description
1 polymer ?
#
loop_
_entity_poly.entity_id
_entity_poly.type
_entity_poly.pdbx_seq_one_letter_code
_entity_poly.pdbx_strand_id
1 'polypeptide(L)'
;ASNQNFALVALLNALAFLLSSSILYIVRNRLTHETVQSSQSPLPLKTQLRELYQNSKIIFEQEGASSFLKLLSQILILNALGGSVMALYNLYLLDHPVFGLSFSQALLIFETVFILGVVSAGLTPNDFFSKLSINHLALASTLAILTLGLINLFRLPVFLGMIAIFFMMYIAGKVNPKINSLLLSKLSSDVLAQTSSFLSLLFSFS
;
A
#
# COMPACT_ATOMS: atom_id res chain seq x y z
N ALA A 1 -10.74 -28.52 18.16
CA ALA A 1 -11.52 -28.03 17.00
C ALA A 1 -10.80 -26.92 16.21
N SER A 2 -9.81 -26.23 16.77
CA SER A 2 -9.16 -25.09 16.07
C SER A 2 -8.13 -25.49 15.00
N ASN A 3 -7.47 -26.63 15.11
CA ASN A 3 -6.40 -27.02 14.17
C ASN A 3 -6.87 -27.37 12.75
N GLN A 4 -8.12 -27.79 12.57
CA GLN A 4 -8.61 -28.16 11.24
C GLN A 4 -8.84 -26.95 10.33
N ASN A 5 -9.20 -25.81 10.89
CA ASN A 5 -9.44 -24.59 10.11
C ASN A 5 -8.16 -23.97 9.56
N PHE A 6 -7.03 -24.05 10.29
CA PHE A 6 -5.74 -23.54 9.81
C PHE A 6 -5.20 -24.36 8.64
N ALA A 7 -5.37 -25.69 8.66
CA ALA A 7 -4.97 -26.55 7.55
C ALA A 7 -5.77 -26.24 6.28
N LEU A 8 -7.07 -25.97 6.40
CA LEU A 8 -7.91 -25.58 5.27
C LEU A 8 -7.49 -24.24 4.67
N VAL A 9 -7.22 -23.23 5.52
CA VAL A 9 -6.75 -21.91 5.08
C VAL A 9 -5.39 -22.03 4.38
N ALA A 10 -4.46 -22.80 4.94
CA ALA A 10 -3.16 -23.05 4.32
C ALA A 10 -3.30 -23.76 2.97
N LEU A 11 -4.19 -24.74 2.86
CA LEU A 11 -4.47 -25.44 1.62
C LEU A 11 -5.06 -24.51 0.55
N LEU A 12 -6.03 -23.67 0.91
CA LEU A 12 -6.64 -22.71 -0.01
C LEU A 12 -5.62 -21.68 -0.51
N ASN A 13 -4.75 -21.19 0.37
CA ASN A 13 -3.65 -20.32 -0.01
C ASN A 13 -2.68 -21.00 -0.97
N ALA A 14 -2.27 -22.23 -0.67
CA ALA A 14 -1.38 -23.00 -1.55
C ALA A 14 -2.01 -23.22 -2.94
N LEU A 15 -3.30 -23.55 -3.00
CA LEU A 15 -4.03 -23.69 -4.26
C LEU A 15 -4.13 -22.38 -5.03
N ALA A 16 -4.36 -21.25 -4.36
CA ALA A 16 -4.39 -19.92 -5.00
C ALA A 16 -3.03 -19.56 -5.60
N PHE A 17 -1.91 -19.83 -4.91
CA PHE A 17 -0.57 -19.64 -5.45
C PHE A 17 -0.26 -20.56 -6.63
N LEU A 18 -0.65 -21.84 -6.56
CA LEU A 18 -0.50 -22.79 -7.67
C LEU A 18 -1.28 -22.35 -8.90
N LEU A 19 -2.52 -21.90 -8.73
CA LEU A 19 -3.34 -21.38 -9.83
C LEU A 19 -2.70 -20.13 -10.46
N SER A 20 -2.28 -19.17 -9.65
CA SER A 20 -1.60 -17.96 -10.14
C SER A 20 -0.31 -18.30 -10.90
N SER A 21 0.51 -19.19 -10.37
CA SER A 21 1.73 -19.64 -11.00
C SER A 21 1.45 -20.38 -12.32
N SER A 22 0.40 -21.20 -12.36
CA SER A 22 0.00 -21.93 -13.57
C SER A 22 -0.48 -20.96 -14.66
N ILE A 23 -1.27 -19.95 -14.31
CA ILE A 23 -1.72 -18.92 -15.25
C ILE A 23 -0.52 -18.15 -15.80
N LEU A 24 0.41 -17.71 -14.95
CA LEU A 24 1.62 -17.03 -15.38
C LEU A 24 2.48 -17.92 -16.30
N TYR A 25 2.61 -19.20 -15.98
CA TYR A 25 3.32 -20.16 -16.82
C TYR A 25 2.71 -20.32 -18.21
N ILE A 26 1.37 -20.39 -18.30
CA ILE A 26 0.65 -20.51 -19.58
C ILE A 26 0.76 -19.22 -20.39
N VAL A 27 0.68 -18.06 -19.74
CA VAL A 27 0.68 -16.75 -20.41
C VAL A 27 2.09 -16.24 -20.71
N ARG A 28 3.14 -16.82 -20.08
CA ARG A 28 4.53 -16.34 -20.20
C ARG A 28 5.01 -16.10 -21.64
N ASN A 29 4.60 -16.96 -22.58
CA ASN A 29 5.01 -16.86 -24.01
C ASN A 29 4.23 -15.77 -24.78
N ARG A 30 3.16 -15.24 -24.20
CA ARG A 30 2.37 -14.12 -24.75
C ARG A 30 2.78 -12.78 -24.15
N LEU A 31 3.55 -12.80 -23.08
CA LEU A 31 4.15 -11.59 -22.53
C LEU A 31 5.29 -11.21 -23.48
N THR A 32 5.14 -10.09 -24.16
CA THR A 32 6.19 -9.51 -24.98
C THR A 32 7.38 -9.22 -24.09
N HIS A 33 8.40 -10.08 -24.16
CA HIS A 33 9.69 -9.75 -23.60
C HIS A 33 10.34 -8.76 -24.59
N GLU A 34 10.17 -7.47 -24.35
CA GLU A 34 11.09 -6.50 -24.92
C GLU A 34 12.46 -6.86 -24.34
N THR A 35 13.26 -7.55 -25.14
CA THR A 35 14.68 -7.71 -24.84
C THR A 35 15.29 -6.33 -24.93
N VAL A 36 15.36 -5.66 -23.80
CA VAL A 36 16.16 -4.45 -23.67
C VAL A 36 17.60 -4.90 -23.97
N GLN A 37 18.04 -4.65 -25.20
CA GLN A 37 19.45 -4.76 -25.54
C GLN A 37 20.17 -3.64 -24.79
N SER A 38 20.44 -3.88 -23.50
CA SER A 38 21.34 -3.03 -22.74
C SER A 38 22.76 -3.32 -23.24
N SER A 39 23.12 -2.67 -24.32
CA SER A 39 24.50 -2.64 -24.86
C SER A 39 25.46 -1.86 -23.96
N GLN A 40 25.03 -1.46 -22.77
CA GLN A 40 25.87 -0.79 -21.79
C GLN A 40 26.33 -1.79 -20.72
N SER A 41 27.64 -1.82 -20.47
CA SER A 41 28.22 -2.54 -19.33
C SER A 41 27.49 -2.13 -18.05
N PRO A 42 27.16 -3.07 -17.14
CA PRO A 42 26.40 -2.76 -15.93
C PRO A 42 27.14 -1.68 -15.12
N LEU A 43 26.48 -0.53 -14.95
CA LEU A 43 27.00 0.57 -14.14
C LEU A 43 27.20 0.08 -12.69
N PRO A 44 28.18 0.62 -11.95
CA PRO A 44 28.34 0.33 -10.53
C PRO A 44 27.02 0.55 -9.78
N LEU A 45 26.66 -0.33 -8.86
CA LEU A 45 25.39 -0.29 -8.11
C LEU A 45 25.11 1.10 -7.51
N LYS A 46 26.15 1.75 -6.99
CA LYS A 46 26.03 3.11 -6.42
C LYS A 46 25.58 4.14 -7.46
N THR A 47 26.07 4.03 -8.70
CA THR A 47 25.70 4.94 -9.79
C THR A 47 24.25 4.67 -10.22
N GLN A 48 23.87 3.40 -10.35
CA GLN A 48 22.47 3.03 -10.67
C GLN A 48 21.49 3.56 -9.61
N LEU A 49 21.76 3.36 -8.32
CA LEU A 49 20.91 3.87 -7.24
C LEU A 49 20.82 5.40 -7.25
N ARG A 50 21.92 6.07 -7.56
CA ARG A 50 21.93 7.53 -7.68
C ARG A 50 21.05 8.03 -8.84
N GLU A 51 21.15 7.37 -10.00
CA GLU A 51 20.32 7.70 -11.16
C GLU A 51 18.84 7.44 -10.90
N LEU A 52 18.49 6.30 -10.29
CA LEU A 52 17.12 5.97 -9.92
C LEU A 52 16.55 6.98 -8.93
N TYR A 53 17.34 7.39 -7.94
CA TYR A 53 16.96 8.44 -7.00
C TYR A 53 16.74 9.78 -7.71
N GLN A 54 17.64 10.18 -8.60
CA GLN A 54 17.53 11.45 -9.33
C GLN A 54 16.32 11.46 -10.27
N ASN A 55 16.08 10.38 -11.00
CA ASN A 55 14.92 10.24 -11.88
C ASN A 55 13.61 10.33 -11.07
N SER A 56 13.52 9.60 -9.96
CA SER A 56 12.38 9.68 -9.07
C SER A 56 12.18 11.09 -8.54
N LYS A 57 13.25 11.75 -8.08
CA LYS A 57 13.22 13.12 -7.58
C LYS A 57 12.63 14.10 -8.61
N ILE A 58 13.13 14.07 -9.84
CA ILE A 58 12.67 14.98 -10.92
C ILE A 58 11.16 14.78 -11.16
N ILE A 59 10.71 13.53 -11.27
CA ILE A 59 9.31 13.21 -11.55
C ILE A 59 8.39 13.76 -10.45
N PHE A 60 8.70 13.48 -9.20
CA PHE A 60 7.83 13.86 -8.08
C PHE A 60 7.86 15.36 -7.81
N GLU A 61 9.00 16.03 -8.00
CA GLU A 61 9.10 17.48 -7.82
C GLU A 61 8.38 18.25 -8.95
N GLN A 62 8.39 17.75 -10.18
CA GLN A 62 7.61 18.34 -11.28
C GLN A 62 6.10 18.27 -11.06
N GLU A 63 5.61 17.26 -10.36
CA GLU A 63 4.18 17.08 -10.04
C GLU A 63 3.76 17.78 -8.73
N GLY A 64 4.57 18.72 -8.25
CA GLY A 64 4.22 19.58 -7.11
C GLY A 64 4.62 19.02 -5.76
N ALA A 65 5.45 17.98 -5.69
CA ALA A 65 6.10 17.61 -4.45
C ALA A 65 7.13 18.69 -4.08
N SER A 66 6.96 19.32 -2.92
CA SER A 66 7.88 20.37 -2.45
C SER A 66 9.32 19.87 -2.28
N SER A 67 9.50 18.57 -2.07
CA SER A 67 10.78 17.85 -2.04
C SER A 67 10.49 16.35 -2.09
N PHE A 68 11.19 15.64 -2.98
CA PHE A 68 11.07 14.17 -3.07
C PHE A 68 11.44 13.47 -1.76
N LEU A 69 12.48 13.95 -1.08
CA LEU A 69 12.93 13.37 0.20
C LEU A 69 11.87 13.54 1.31
N LYS A 70 11.21 14.70 1.36
CA LYS A 70 10.12 14.96 2.30
C LYS A 70 8.93 14.04 2.02
N LEU A 71 8.54 13.90 0.76
CA LEU A 71 7.46 12.99 0.37
C LEU A 71 7.81 11.54 0.71
N LEU A 72 9.02 11.09 0.38
CA LEU A 72 9.49 9.74 0.67
C LEU A 72 9.47 9.45 2.17
N SER A 73 10.06 10.33 2.99
CA SER A 73 10.06 10.17 4.45
C SER A 73 8.63 10.16 5.01
N GLN A 74 7.75 10.98 4.48
CA GLN A 74 6.35 11.01 4.89
C GLN A 74 5.64 9.69 4.58
N ILE A 75 5.84 9.12 3.40
CA ILE A 75 5.25 7.82 3.02
C ILE A 75 5.82 6.69 3.90
N LEU A 76 7.13 6.68 4.15
CA LEU A 76 7.78 5.69 5.03
C LEU A 76 7.21 5.75 6.45
N ILE A 77 7.10 6.95 7.02
CA ILE A 77 6.52 7.15 8.35
C ILE A 77 5.06 6.71 8.38
N LEU A 78 4.28 7.05 7.35
CA LEU A 78 2.86 6.66 7.26
C LEU A 78 2.68 5.14 7.19
N ASN A 79 3.52 4.44 6.42
CA ASN A 79 3.48 2.98 6.34
C ASN A 79 3.84 2.34 7.69
N ALA A 80 4.92 2.82 8.33
CA ALA A 80 5.35 2.32 9.64
C ALA A 80 4.26 2.56 10.71
N LEU A 81 3.68 3.76 10.75
CA LEU A 81 2.58 4.08 11.66
C LEU A 81 1.33 3.26 11.36
N GLY A 82 0.96 3.12 10.08
CA GLY A 82 -0.19 2.31 9.67
C GLY A 82 -0.07 0.86 10.10
N GLY A 83 1.10 0.24 9.85
CA GLY A 83 1.39 -1.12 10.31
C GLY A 83 1.34 -1.27 11.83
N SER A 84 1.94 -0.32 12.55
CA SER A 84 1.93 -0.31 14.03
C SER A 84 0.51 -0.16 14.59
N VAL A 85 -0.29 0.71 14.01
CA VAL A 85 -1.69 0.92 14.43
C VAL A 85 -2.50 -0.36 14.23
N MET A 86 -2.36 -1.04 13.09
CA MET A 86 -3.07 -2.31 12.85
C MET A 86 -2.66 -3.40 13.82
N ALA A 87 -1.36 -3.52 14.14
CA ALA A 87 -0.87 -4.47 15.14
C ALA A 87 -1.44 -4.18 16.54
N LEU A 88 -1.46 -2.91 16.95
CA LEU A 88 -2.03 -2.49 18.23
C LEU A 88 -3.55 -2.73 18.30
N TYR A 89 -4.26 -2.51 17.19
CA TYR A 89 -5.69 -2.81 17.11
C TYR A 89 -5.98 -4.30 17.28
N ASN A 90 -5.18 -5.17 16.68
CA ASN A 90 -5.33 -6.61 16.84
C ASN A 90 -5.12 -7.04 18.31
N LEU A 91 -4.14 -6.45 19.01
CA LEU A 91 -3.92 -6.69 20.44
C LEU A 91 -5.09 -6.12 21.27
N TYR A 92 -5.56 -4.93 20.95
CA TYR A 92 -6.72 -4.33 21.63
C TYR A 92 -7.97 -5.19 21.52
N LEU A 93 -8.27 -5.73 20.33
CA LEU A 93 -9.42 -6.60 20.09
C LEU A 93 -9.34 -7.93 20.85
N LEU A 94 -8.12 -8.39 21.17
CA LEU A 94 -7.92 -9.62 21.94
C LEU A 94 -8.42 -9.45 23.40
N ASP A 95 -8.15 -8.28 23.99
CA ASP A 95 -8.46 -8.01 25.40
C ASP A 95 -9.82 -7.33 25.60
N HIS A 96 -10.39 -6.74 24.56
CA HIS A 96 -11.63 -5.97 24.62
C HIS A 96 -12.66 -6.52 23.64
N PRO A 97 -13.63 -7.32 24.10
CA PRO A 97 -14.69 -7.83 23.24
C PRO A 97 -15.52 -6.66 22.68
N VAL A 98 -15.58 -6.56 21.35
CA VAL A 98 -16.27 -5.52 20.62
C VAL A 98 -17.66 -6.03 20.25
N PHE A 99 -18.71 -5.30 20.58
CA PHE A 99 -20.11 -5.67 20.33
C PHE A 99 -20.51 -7.03 20.91
N GLY A 100 -19.83 -7.52 21.96
CA GLY A 100 -20.08 -8.85 22.50
C GLY A 100 -19.61 -10.02 21.58
N LEU A 101 -18.84 -9.72 20.56
CA LEU A 101 -18.34 -10.68 19.59
C LEU A 101 -17.06 -11.35 20.08
N SER A 102 -16.80 -12.56 19.60
CA SER A 102 -15.50 -13.20 19.80
C SER A 102 -14.40 -12.44 19.07
N PHE A 103 -13.13 -12.59 19.52
CA PHE A 103 -11.98 -11.98 18.85
C PHE A 103 -11.96 -12.20 17.34
N SER A 104 -12.19 -13.46 16.89
CA SER A 104 -12.18 -13.79 15.45
C SER A 104 -13.29 -13.08 14.67
N GLN A 105 -14.45 -12.90 15.26
CA GLN A 105 -15.56 -12.17 14.63
C GLN A 105 -15.27 -10.67 14.56
N ALA A 106 -14.76 -10.09 15.66
CA ALA A 106 -14.36 -8.69 15.69
C ALA A 106 -13.25 -8.40 14.65
N LEU A 107 -12.23 -9.26 14.60
CA LEU A 107 -11.15 -9.16 13.61
C LEU A 107 -11.70 -9.22 12.18
N LEU A 108 -12.61 -10.17 11.88
CA LEU A 108 -13.22 -10.27 10.56
C LEU A 108 -13.94 -8.99 10.15
N ILE A 109 -14.66 -8.36 11.07
CA ILE A 109 -15.34 -7.08 10.79
C ILE A 109 -14.31 -5.98 10.47
N PHE A 110 -13.23 -5.87 11.26
CA PHE A 110 -12.18 -4.88 11.01
C PHE A 110 -11.48 -5.09 9.68
N GLU A 111 -11.11 -6.33 9.35
CA GLU A 111 -10.52 -6.68 8.05
C GLU A 111 -11.49 -6.41 6.89
N THR A 112 -12.78 -6.64 7.09
CA THR A 112 -13.81 -6.31 6.10
C THR A 112 -13.87 -4.80 5.86
N VAL A 113 -13.89 -3.99 6.92
CA VAL A 113 -13.88 -2.52 6.82
C VAL A 113 -12.62 -2.03 6.11
N PHE A 114 -11.46 -2.60 6.43
CA PHE A 114 -10.18 -2.33 5.77
C PHE A 114 -10.27 -2.58 4.26
N ILE A 115 -10.73 -3.77 3.86
CA ILE A 115 -10.87 -4.17 2.45
C ILE A 115 -11.88 -3.24 1.75
N LEU A 116 -13.02 -2.96 2.38
CA LEU A 116 -14.03 -2.06 1.83
C LEU A 116 -13.46 -0.66 1.56
N GLY A 117 -12.59 -0.13 2.42
CA GLY A 117 -11.90 1.14 2.18
C GLY A 117 -11.09 1.10 0.89
N VAL A 118 -10.23 0.10 0.71
CA VAL A 118 -9.40 -0.07 -0.49
C VAL A 118 -10.23 -0.27 -1.75
N VAL A 119 -11.24 -1.17 -1.69
CA VAL A 119 -12.11 -1.46 -2.84
C VAL A 119 -12.90 -0.21 -3.24
N SER A 120 -13.46 0.51 -2.27
CA SER A 120 -14.19 1.75 -2.54
C SER A 120 -13.29 2.80 -3.21
N ALA A 121 -12.03 2.89 -2.82
CA ALA A 121 -11.05 3.77 -3.47
C ALA A 121 -10.87 3.42 -4.96
N GLY A 122 -10.79 2.14 -5.30
CA GLY A 122 -10.69 1.67 -6.69
C GLY A 122 -11.96 1.93 -7.50
N LEU A 123 -13.13 1.81 -6.88
CA LEU A 123 -14.42 2.01 -7.53
C LEU A 123 -14.79 3.49 -7.76
N THR A 124 -14.09 4.41 -7.14
CA THR A 124 -14.36 5.87 -7.24
C THR A 124 -13.18 6.63 -7.87
N PRO A 125 -12.78 6.35 -9.13
CA PRO A 125 -11.56 6.91 -9.72
C PRO A 125 -11.57 8.43 -9.87
N ASN A 126 -12.73 9.06 -9.93
CA ASN A 126 -12.91 10.49 -10.23
C ASN A 126 -13.46 11.32 -9.05
N ASP A 127 -13.29 10.87 -7.82
CA ASP A 127 -13.75 11.57 -6.64
C ASP A 127 -12.87 12.78 -6.25
N PHE A 128 -13.22 13.44 -5.14
CA PHE A 128 -12.46 14.55 -4.60
C PHE A 128 -11.00 14.16 -4.28
N PHE A 129 -10.78 13.01 -3.65
CA PHE A 129 -9.44 12.57 -3.25
C PHE A 129 -8.54 12.25 -4.45
N SER A 130 -9.11 11.76 -5.54
CA SER A 130 -8.36 11.49 -6.79
C SER A 130 -7.77 12.75 -7.41
N LYS A 131 -8.40 13.91 -7.18
CA LYS A 131 -7.95 15.21 -7.69
C LYS A 131 -6.86 15.85 -6.83
N LEU A 132 -6.69 15.39 -5.58
CA LEU A 132 -5.67 15.92 -4.69
C LEU A 132 -4.26 15.57 -5.18
N SER A 133 -3.29 16.45 -4.92
CA SER A 133 -1.88 16.13 -5.14
C SER A 133 -1.42 15.02 -4.17
N ILE A 134 -0.30 14.36 -4.49
CA ILE A 134 0.27 13.31 -3.62
C ILE A 134 0.57 13.85 -2.21
N ASN A 135 1.05 15.10 -2.10
CA ASN A 135 1.28 15.75 -0.81
C ASN A 135 0.00 15.92 0.02
N HIS A 136 -1.10 16.31 -0.61
CA HIS A 136 -2.38 16.45 0.08
C HIS A 136 -2.96 15.08 0.48
N LEU A 137 -2.78 14.05 -0.34
CA LEU A 137 -3.16 12.68 0.02
C LEU A 137 -2.34 12.16 1.21
N ALA A 138 -1.02 12.41 1.22
CA ALA A 138 -0.18 12.05 2.35
C ALA A 138 -0.57 12.80 3.63
N LEU A 139 -0.91 14.10 3.54
CA LEU A 139 -1.44 14.85 4.66
C LEU A 139 -2.78 14.28 5.14
N ALA A 140 -3.70 13.98 4.25
CA ALA A 140 -4.99 13.37 4.58
C ALA A 140 -4.82 12.01 5.27
N SER A 141 -3.86 11.17 4.81
CA SER A 141 -3.51 9.92 5.48
C SER A 141 -2.97 10.15 6.88
N THR A 142 -2.10 11.15 7.07
CA THR A 142 -1.59 11.52 8.39
C THR A 142 -2.72 11.92 9.33
N LEU A 143 -3.64 12.74 8.86
CA LEU A 143 -4.80 13.17 9.66
C LEU A 143 -5.72 11.99 10.02
N ALA A 144 -5.92 11.04 9.10
CA ALA A 144 -6.70 9.85 9.38
C ALA A 144 -6.06 8.97 10.46
N ILE A 145 -4.73 8.77 10.41
CA ILE A 145 -4.00 8.02 11.44
C ILE A 145 -4.04 8.76 12.79
N LEU A 146 -3.85 10.08 12.81
CA LEU A 146 -3.96 10.88 14.03
C LEU A 146 -5.37 10.79 14.63
N THR A 147 -6.41 10.88 13.80
CA THR A 147 -7.80 10.72 14.24
C THR A 147 -8.02 9.36 14.89
N LEU A 148 -7.50 8.30 14.29
CA LEU A 148 -7.57 6.96 14.86
C LEU A 148 -6.82 6.87 16.20
N GLY A 149 -5.64 7.49 16.30
CA GLY A 149 -4.88 7.59 17.54
C GLY A 149 -5.66 8.33 18.65
N LEU A 150 -6.33 9.44 18.32
CA LEU A 150 -7.15 10.21 19.25
C LEU A 150 -8.40 9.42 19.71
N ILE A 151 -9.05 8.71 18.79
CA ILE A 151 -10.20 7.84 19.12
C ILE A 151 -9.79 6.82 20.19
N ASN A 152 -8.62 6.19 20.03
CA ASN A 152 -8.10 5.23 21.00
C ASN A 152 -7.68 5.88 22.32
N LEU A 153 -6.99 7.01 22.25
CA LEU A 153 -6.51 7.74 23.44
C LEU A 153 -7.68 8.14 24.33
N PHE A 154 -8.74 8.66 23.74
CA PHE A 154 -9.95 9.11 24.47
C PHE A 154 -10.97 7.98 24.68
N ARG A 155 -10.64 6.75 24.32
CA ARG A 155 -11.54 5.58 24.46
C ARG A 155 -12.92 5.81 23.86
N LEU A 156 -12.95 6.48 22.71
CA LEU A 156 -14.21 6.76 22.01
C LEU A 156 -14.84 5.46 21.48
N PRO A 157 -16.13 5.46 21.15
CA PRO A 157 -16.84 4.28 20.65
C PRO A 157 -16.13 3.63 19.46
N VAL A 158 -16.04 2.31 19.47
CA VAL A 158 -15.29 1.50 18.47
C VAL A 158 -15.73 1.77 17.04
N PHE A 159 -17.03 2.06 16.80
CA PHE A 159 -17.53 2.35 15.45
C PHE A 159 -16.85 3.58 14.83
N LEU A 160 -16.43 4.57 15.64
CA LEU A 160 -15.65 5.73 15.15
C LEU A 160 -14.27 5.29 14.66
N GLY A 161 -13.65 4.34 15.36
CA GLY A 161 -12.41 3.71 14.92
C GLY A 161 -12.56 2.99 13.58
N MET A 162 -13.67 2.26 13.39
CA MET A 162 -13.98 1.61 12.11
C MET A 162 -14.12 2.62 10.97
N ILE A 163 -14.83 3.73 11.21
CA ILE A 163 -14.96 4.81 10.22
C ILE A 163 -13.57 5.39 9.89
N ALA A 164 -12.74 5.65 10.89
CA ALA A 164 -11.39 6.18 10.69
C ALA A 164 -10.50 5.20 9.89
N ILE A 165 -10.57 3.90 10.18
CA ILE A 165 -9.86 2.85 9.43
C ILE A 165 -10.35 2.80 7.98
N PHE A 166 -11.66 2.85 7.74
CA PHE A 166 -12.21 2.89 6.39
C PHE A 166 -11.63 4.06 5.59
N PHE A 167 -11.68 5.28 6.14
CA PHE A 167 -11.14 6.46 5.46
C PHE A 167 -9.62 6.41 5.29
N MET A 168 -8.88 5.91 6.26
CA MET A 168 -7.44 5.71 6.16
C MET A 168 -7.10 4.81 4.97
N MET A 169 -7.81 3.68 4.85
CA MET A 169 -7.60 2.72 3.77
C MET A 169 -8.12 3.21 2.42
N TYR A 170 -9.20 3.97 2.42
CA TYR A 170 -9.71 4.65 1.24
C TYR A 170 -8.67 5.62 0.66
N ILE A 171 -8.08 6.46 1.50
CA ILE A 171 -7.05 7.42 1.08
C ILE A 171 -5.77 6.68 0.62
N ALA A 172 -5.32 5.67 1.38
CA ALA A 172 -4.17 4.84 1.00
C ALA A 172 -4.38 4.16 -0.37
N GLY A 173 -5.60 3.67 -0.63
CA GLY A 173 -5.98 3.08 -1.91
C GLY A 173 -5.94 4.04 -3.10
N LYS A 174 -5.92 5.36 -2.86
CA LYS A 174 -5.74 6.38 -3.92
C LYS A 174 -4.26 6.68 -4.21
N VAL A 175 -3.38 6.51 -3.22
CA VAL A 175 -1.96 6.86 -3.35
C VAL A 175 -1.24 5.98 -4.36
N ASN A 176 -1.36 4.65 -4.22
CA ASN A 176 -0.64 3.70 -5.07
C ASN A 176 -0.98 3.82 -6.57
N PRO A 177 -2.26 3.86 -6.99
CA PRO A 177 -2.61 4.07 -8.39
C PRO A 177 -2.07 5.40 -8.93
N LYS A 178 -2.08 6.45 -8.11
CA LYS A 178 -1.57 7.77 -8.50
C LYS A 178 -0.06 7.77 -8.72
N ILE A 179 0.70 7.13 -7.83
CA ILE A 179 2.15 6.96 -7.99
C ILE A 179 2.43 6.14 -9.25
N ASN A 180 1.75 5.02 -9.46
CA ASN A 180 1.94 4.18 -10.62
C ASN A 180 1.60 4.90 -11.92
N SER A 181 0.48 5.63 -11.96
CA SER A 181 0.10 6.45 -13.12
C SER A 181 1.16 7.51 -13.45
N LEU A 182 1.72 8.15 -12.42
CA LEU A 182 2.78 9.12 -12.57
C LEU A 182 4.05 8.51 -13.17
N LEU A 183 4.47 7.37 -12.65
CA LEU A 183 5.64 6.65 -13.15
C LEU A 183 5.43 6.21 -14.62
N LEU A 184 4.27 5.63 -14.93
CA LEU A 184 3.92 5.19 -16.28
C LEU A 184 3.86 6.35 -17.28
N SER A 185 3.45 7.54 -16.86
CA SER A 185 3.32 8.71 -17.75
C SER A 185 4.63 9.44 -17.99
N LYS A 186 5.63 9.29 -17.12
CA LYS A 186 6.86 10.09 -17.15
C LYS A 186 8.13 9.30 -17.45
N LEU A 187 8.10 7.98 -17.27
CA LEU A 187 9.25 7.12 -17.49
C LEU A 187 9.13 6.32 -18.79
N SER A 188 10.26 6.17 -19.48
CA SER A 188 10.37 5.19 -20.56
C SER A 188 10.28 3.76 -20.00
N SER A 189 9.85 2.81 -20.84
CA SER A 189 9.71 1.40 -20.46
C SER A 189 10.98 0.82 -19.83
N ASP A 190 12.16 1.24 -20.32
CA ASP A 190 13.45 0.74 -19.88
C ASP A 190 13.81 1.09 -18.43
N VAL A 191 13.38 2.28 -17.99
CA VAL A 191 13.68 2.81 -16.65
C VAL A 191 12.52 2.54 -15.69
N LEU A 192 11.31 2.35 -16.20
CA LEU A 192 10.09 2.17 -15.42
C LEU A 192 10.19 0.98 -14.44
N ALA A 193 10.59 -0.18 -14.95
CA ALA A 193 10.70 -1.39 -14.12
C ALA A 193 11.72 -1.23 -13.00
N GLN A 194 12.88 -0.63 -13.29
CA GLN A 194 13.93 -0.39 -12.30
C GLN A 194 13.49 0.65 -11.25
N THR A 195 12.86 1.75 -11.68
CA THR A 195 12.36 2.80 -10.76
C THR A 195 11.23 2.28 -9.89
N SER A 196 10.30 1.52 -10.45
CA SER A 196 9.20 0.90 -9.69
C SER A 196 9.74 -0.09 -8.65
N SER A 197 10.72 -0.92 -9.01
CA SER A 197 11.37 -1.85 -8.09
C SER A 197 12.13 -1.11 -6.98
N PHE A 198 12.83 -0.04 -7.32
CA PHE A 198 13.53 0.80 -6.36
C PHE A 198 12.57 1.45 -5.35
N LEU A 199 11.46 2.03 -5.81
CA LEU A 199 10.45 2.61 -4.93
C LEU A 199 9.77 1.54 -4.07
N SER A 200 9.43 0.38 -4.65
CA SER A 200 8.86 -0.74 -3.90
C SER A 200 9.81 -1.23 -2.80
N LEU A 201 11.10 -1.32 -3.10
CA LEU A 201 12.12 -1.65 -2.11
C LEU A 201 12.14 -0.61 -0.99
N LEU A 202 12.19 0.68 -1.32
CA LEU A 202 12.17 1.76 -0.32
C LEU A 202 10.93 1.68 0.57
N PHE A 203 9.75 1.45 -0.01
CA PHE A 203 8.50 1.34 0.74
C PHE A 203 8.39 0.06 1.58
N SER A 204 9.18 -0.98 1.26
CA SER A 204 9.23 -2.22 2.05
C SER A 204 10.03 -2.07 3.35
N PHE A 205 10.83 -1.02 3.50
CA PHE A 205 11.59 -0.75 4.73
C PHE A 205 10.78 -0.03 5.82
N SER A 206 9.50 0.17 5.60
CA SER A 206 8.56 0.76 6.57
C SER A 206 7.57 -0.31 7.10
#